data_4067899c4f81032591d5da01bb006541
#
_entry.id   4067899c4f81032591d5da01bb006541
#
_cell.length_a   1.000
_cell.length_b   1.000
_cell.length_c   1.000
_cell.angle_alpha   90.00
_cell.angle_beta   90.00
_cell.angle_gamma   90.00
#
_symmetry.space_group_name_H-M   'P 1'
#
loop_
_entity.id
_entity.type
_entity.pdbx_description
1 polymer ?
#
loop_
_entity_poly.entity_id
_entity_poly.type
_entity_poly.pdbx_seq_one_letter_code
_entity_poly.pdbx_strand_id
1 'polypeptide(L)'
;GGFEAQTPDFTGYTQEKVKSILGEPEKISNNLAADGEAFQEKELENLKKLIQQQKISGEQARAFLASAVDISQAAKLGTQYILYSYNSEQVFLIFSQEGNLLYVTPNPDYLYFK
;
A
#
# COMPACT_ATOMS: atom_id res chain seq x y z
N GLY A 1 4.20 -22.94 -12.96
CA GLY A 1 4.83 -23.38 -12.34
C GLY A 1 5.33 -22.88 -11.03
N GLY A 2 4.83 -23.25 -10.01
CA GLY A 2 5.39 -22.99 -8.73
C GLY A 2 5.44 -21.55 -8.29
N PHE A 3 4.99 -20.68 -9.10
CA PHE A 3 4.98 -19.30 -8.72
C PHE A 3 3.59 -18.91 -8.27
N GLU A 4 3.38 -19.00 -7.01
CA GLU A 4 2.10 -18.60 -6.48
C GLU A 4 2.20 -17.16 -6.00
N ALA A 5 1.23 -16.37 -6.38
CA ALA A 5 1.11 -15.03 -5.83
C ALA A 5 0.75 -15.19 -4.36
N GLN A 6 1.73 -15.06 -3.51
CA GLN A 6 1.48 -15.19 -2.10
C GLN A 6 0.93 -13.89 -1.56
N THR A 7 -0.08 -14.03 -0.71
CA THR A 7 -0.57 -12.88 0.03
C THR A 7 0.53 -12.43 0.98
N PRO A 8 0.92 -11.16 0.95
CA PRO A 8 1.96 -10.69 1.84
C PRO A 8 1.56 -10.86 3.30
N ASP A 9 2.52 -11.26 4.09
CA ASP A 9 2.31 -11.38 5.52
C ASP A 9 2.88 -10.14 6.19
N PHE A 10 2.00 -9.29 6.67
CA PHE A 10 2.38 -8.06 7.35
C PHE A 10 2.36 -8.18 8.87
N THR A 11 2.29 -9.41 9.38
CA THR A 11 2.26 -9.64 10.82
C THR A 11 3.48 -9.00 11.48
N GLY A 12 3.24 -8.22 12.52
CA GLY A 12 4.32 -7.55 13.23
C GLY A 12 4.74 -6.21 12.67
N TYR A 13 4.20 -5.79 11.54
CA TYR A 13 4.48 -4.47 11.01
C TYR A 13 3.49 -3.47 11.58
N THR A 14 3.97 -2.67 12.50
CA THR A 14 3.21 -1.59 13.12
C THR A 14 3.69 -0.26 12.56
N GLN A 15 2.99 0.82 12.91
CA GLN A 15 3.44 2.15 12.50
C GLN A 15 4.84 2.44 13.02
N GLU A 16 5.13 2.07 14.26
CA GLU A 16 6.45 2.31 14.85
C GLU A 16 7.53 1.53 14.12
N LYS A 17 7.27 0.26 13.80
CA LYS A 17 8.24 -0.55 13.09
C LYS A 17 8.51 0.00 11.70
N VAL A 18 7.47 0.40 10.99
CA VAL A 18 7.62 1.00 9.66
C VAL A 18 8.46 2.27 9.74
N LYS A 19 8.18 3.14 10.72
CA LYS A 19 8.96 4.36 10.88
C LYS A 19 10.42 4.08 11.21
N SER A 20 10.69 3.00 11.94
CA SER A 20 12.06 2.64 12.27
C SER A 20 12.84 2.17 11.04
N ILE A 21 12.16 1.63 10.05
CA ILE A 21 12.78 1.12 8.82
C ILE A 21 12.83 2.20 7.74
N LEU A 22 11.73 2.91 7.52
CA LEU A 22 11.59 3.85 6.40
C LEU A 22 11.72 5.32 6.80
N GLY A 23 11.72 5.61 8.10
CA GLY A 23 11.70 7.00 8.57
C GLY A 23 10.28 7.55 8.62
N GLU A 24 10.17 8.83 8.94
CA GLU A 24 8.87 9.49 9.00
C GLU A 24 8.29 9.62 7.60
N PRO A 25 6.99 9.35 7.43
CA PRO A 25 6.37 9.52 6.12
C PRO A 25 6.29 11.01 5.76
N GLU A 26 6.26 11.27 4.46
CA GLU A 26 6.11 12.64 3.97
C GLU A 26 4.72 13.18 4.25
N LYS A 27 3.74 12.29 4.27
CA LYS A 27 2.35 12.64 4.49
C LYS A 27 1.67 11.56 5.31
N ILE A 28 0.78 11.95 6.19
CA ILE A 28 -0.09 11.04 6.93
C ILE A 28 -1.51 11.52 6.74
N SER A 29 -2.41 10.61 6.34
CA SER A 29 -3.83 10.91 6.25
C SER A 29 -4.60 9.88 7.05
N ASN A 30 -5.54 10.32 7.87
CA ASN A 30 -6.46 9.42 8.55
C ASN A 30 -7.89 9.59 8.04
N ASN A 31 -8.02 10.11 6.82
CA ASN A 31 -9.33 10.30 6.17
C ASN A 31 -9.30 9.71 4.76
N LEU A 32 -9.17 8.39 4.68
CA LEU A 32 -9.12 7.71 3.40
C LEU A 32 -10.45 7.77 2.67
N ALA A 33 -11.54 8.02 3.37
CA ALA A 33 -12.82 8.23 2.73
C ALA A 33 -12.76 9.42 1.76
N ALA A 34 -12.07 10.49 2.15
CA ALA A 34 -11.91 11.66 1.29
C ALA A 34 -10.74 11.49 0.30
N ASP A 35 -9.66 10.82 0.72
CA ASP A 35 -8.44 10.74 -0.07
C ASP A 35 -8.34 9.50 -0.94
N GLY A 36 -9.33 8.58 -0.86
CA GLY A 36 -9.24 7.28 -1.51
C GLY A 36 -9.14 7.33 -3.02
N GLU A 37 -9.87 8.25 -3.66
CA GLU A 37 -9.82 8.33 -5.12
C GLU A 37 -8.44 8.81 -5.61
N ALA A 38 -7.89 9.82 -4.95
CA ALA A 38 -6.56 10.30 -5.30
C ALA A 38 -5.52 9.21 -5.04
N PHE A 39 -5.65 8.49 -3.94
CA PHE A 39 -4.78 7.36 -3.65
C PHE A 39 -4.85 6.30 -4.75
N GLN A 40 -6.06 5.92 -5.17
CA GLN A 40 -6.22 4.90 -6.21
C GLN A 40 -5.57 5.33 -7.53
N GLU A 41 -5.74 6.59 -7.92
CA GLU A 41 -5.15 7.09 -9.16
C GLU A 41 -3.63 7.04 -9.10
N LYS A 42 -3.06 7.50 -8.00
CA LYS A 42 -1.61 7.47 -7.82
C LYS A 42 -1.08 6.04 -7.77
N GLU A 43 -1.80 5.17 -7.07
CA GLU A 43 -1.35 3.79 -6.96
C GLU A 43 -1.41 3.06 -8.30
N LEU A 44 -2.41 3.35 -9.11
CA LEU A 44 -2.46 2.79 -10.46
C LEU A 44 -1.22 3.19 -11.25
N GLU A 45 -0.83 4.45 -11.18
CA GLU A 45 0.39 4.91 -11.85
C GLU A 45 1.63 4.22 -11.30
N ASN A 46 1.70 4.07 -9.99
CA ASN A 46 2.82 3.39 -9.34
C ASN A 46 2.93 1.95 -9.84
N LEU A 47 1.81 1.24 -9.89
CA LEU A 47 1.78 -0.15 -10.34
C LEU A 47 2.20 -0.28 -11.79
N LYS A 48 1.75 0.64 -12.65
CA LYS A 48 2.17 0.64 -14.05
C LYS A 48 3.66 0.82 -14.20
N LYS A 49 4.25 1.72 -13.43
CA LYS A 49 5.71 1.93 -13.46
C LYS A 49 6.46 0.68 -13.00
N LEU A 50 5.96 0.03 -11.95
CA LEU A 50 6.62 -1.17 -11.45
C LEU A 50 6.58 -2.31 -12.47
N ILE A 51 5.48 -2.42 -13.23
CA ILE A 51 5.40 -3.39 -14.32
C ILE A 51 6.42 -3.03 -15.40
N GLN A 52 6.49 -1.77 -15.80
CA GLN A 52 7.43 -1.31 -16.84
C GLN A 52 8.87 -1.55 -16.44
N GLN A 53 9.17 -1.42 -15.15
CA GLN A 53 10.50 -1.66 -14.61
C GLN A 53 10.77 -3.14 -14.34
N GLN A 54 9.81 -3.99 -14.64
CA GLN A 54 9.89 -5.43 -14.45
C GLN A 54 10.10 -5.84 -12.98
N LYS A 55 9.61 -5.01 -12.08
CA LYS A 55 9.71 -5.28 -10.64
C LYS A 55 8.54 -6.12 -10.13
N ILE A 56 7.40 -6.06 -10.81
CA ILE A 56 6.24 -6.90 -10.49
C ILE A 56 5.61 -7.36 -11.79
N SER A 57 4.81 -8.43 -11.71
CA SER A 57 4.05 -8.93 -12.85
C SER A 57 2.72 -8.19 -12.97
N GLY A 58 2.07 -8.33 -14.13
CA GLY A 58 0.73 -7.77 -14.31
C GLY A 58 -0.29 -8.40 -13.38
N GLU A 59 -0.13 -9.68 -13.06
CA GLU A 59 -1.02 -10.36 -12.12
C GLU A 59 -0.87 -9.80 -10.72
N GLN A 60 0.36 -9.58 -10.28
CA GLN A 60 0.62 -8.97 -8.98
C GLN A 60 0.01 -7.57 -8.92
N ALA A 61 0.19 -6.79 -9.98
CA ALA A 61 -0.35 -5.44 -10.03
C ALA A 61 -1.88 -5.46 -9.89
N ARG A 62 -2.55 -6.38 -10.58
CA ARG A 62 -4.01 -6.48 -10.49
C ARG A 62 -4.47 -6.85 -9.09
N ALA A 63 -3.76 -7.78 -8.45
CA ALA A 63 -4.12 -8.19 -7.09
C ALA A 63 -3.97 -7.03 -6.11
N PHE A 64 -2.89 -6.27 -6.23
CA PHE A 64 -2.67 -5.13 -5.35
C PHE A 64 -3.66 -4.00 -5.62
N LEU A 65 -3.96 -3.75 -6.89
CA LEU A 65 -4.97 -2.74 -7.22
C LEU A 65 -6.33 -3.12 -6.66
N ALA A 66 -6.71 -4.39 -6.75
CA ALA A 66 -7.97 -4.86 -6.18
C ALA A 66 -8.03 -4.61 -4.67
N SER A 67 -6.93 -4.90 -3.96
CA SER A 67 -6.84 -4.62 -2.53
C SER A 67 -6.98 -3.12 -2.24
N ALA A 68 -6.30 -2.30 -3.03
CA ALA A 68 -6.37 -0.85 -2.84
C ALA A 68 -7.79 -0.33 -3.04
N VAL A 69 -8.49 -0.83 -4.06
CA VAL A 69 -9.87 -0.45 -4.32
C VAL A 69 -10.78 -0.89 -3.19
N ASP A 70 -10.62 -2.14 -2.72
CA ASP A 70 -11.44 -2.66 -1.63
C ASP A 70 -11.27 -1.82 -0.36
N ILE A 71 -10.04 -1.46 -0.03
CA ILE A 71 -9.77 -0.63 1.14
C ILE A 71 -10.41 0.75 0.98
N SER A 72 -10.28 1.36 -0.20
CA SER A 72 -10.89 2.67 -0.45
C SER A 72 -12.40 2.63 -0.34
N GLN A 73 -13.03 1.56 -0.83
CA GLN A 73 -14.47 1.41 -0.72
C GLN A 73 -14.90 1.17 0.73
N ALA A 74 -14.17 0.38 1.47
CA ALA A 74 -14.46 0.18 2.89
C ALA A 74 -14.35 1.50 3.66
N ALA A 75 -13.40 2.34 3.29
CA ALA A 75 -13.27 3.66 3.92
C ALA A 75 -14.50 4.53 3.65
N LYS A 76 -15.04 4.47 2.44
CA LYS A 76 -16.26 5.21 2.11
C LYS A 76 -17.46 4.72 2.91
N LEU A 77 -17.43 3.47 3.34
CA LEU A 77 -18.51 2.88 4.14
C LEU A 77 -18.28 3.06 5.64
N GLY A 78 -17.22 3.74 6.04
CA GLY A 78 -16.99 4.10 7.43
C GLY A 78 -15.80 3.45 8.10
N THR A 79 -15.13 2.51 7.45
CA THR A 79 -13.93 1.91 8.04
C THR A 79 -12.81 2.94 8.08
N GLN A 80 -12.12 3.03 9.21
CA GLN A 80 -11.07 4.03 9.39
C GLN A 80 -9.71 3.41 9.15
N TYR A 81 -8.89 4.13 8.40
CA TYR A 81 -7.54 3.70 8.03
C TYR A 81 -6.57 4.86 8.22
N ILE A 82 -5.30 4.50 8.29
CA ILE A 82 -4.21 5.48 8.33
C ILE A 82 -3.35 5.26 7.10
N LEU A 83 -3.16 6.30 6.30
CA LEU A 83 -2.39 6.25 5.06
C LEU A 83 -1.07 6.99 5.25
N TYR A 84 0.04 6.30 5.01
CA TYR A 84 1.38 6.91 4.95
C TYR A 84 1.81 7.01 3.51
N SER A 85 2.41 8.15 3.14
CA SER A 85 2.96 8.37 1.80
C SER A 85 4.45 8.61 1.90
N TYR A 86 5.20 7.92 1.05
CA TYR A 86 6.66 8.05 0.95
C TYR A 86 7.03 8.29 -0.49
N ASN A 87 8.21 8.85 -0.70
CA ASN A 87 8.82 9.01 -2.00
C ASN A 87 7.89 9.72 -2.99
N SER A 88 7.39 10.88 -2.60
CA SER A 88 6.50 11.71 -3.42
C SER A 88 5.28 10.92 -3.91
N GLU A 89 4.67 10.18 -3.01
CA GLU A 89 3.46 9.39 -3.29
C GLU A 89 3.69 8.23 -4.26
N GLN A 90 4.92 7.76 -4.37
CA GLN A 90 5.23 6.56 -5.14
C GLN A 90 5.12 5.30 -4.30
N VAL A 91 5.13 5.43 -2.99
CA VAL A 91 4.99 4.31 -2.07
C VAL A 91 3.96 4.69 -1.01
N PHE A 92 2.92 3.86 -0.91
CA PHE A 92 1.87 4.04 0.08
C PHE A 92 1.84 2.87 1.04
N LEU A 93 1.56 3.15 2.29
CA LEU A 93 1.28 2.12 3.29
C LEU A 93 -0.04 2.46 3.95
N ILE A 94 -0.90 1.46 4.11
CA ILE A 94 -2.18 1.66 4.76
C ILE A 94 -2.25 0.78 6.00
N PHE A 95 -2.59 1.39 7.11
CA PHE A 95 -2.73 0.70 8.40
C PHE A 95 -4.19 0.72 8.83
N SER A 96 -4.58 -0.30 9.60
CA SER A 96 -5.86 -0.26 10.30
C SER A 96 -5.84 0.84 11.36
N GLN A 97 -6.99 1.13 11.92
CA GLN A 97 -7.09 2.10 13.00
C GLN A 97 -6.24 1.68 14.20
N GLU A 98 -6.08 0.38 14.40
CA GLU A 98 -5.26 -0.17 15.49
C GLU A 98 -3.76 -0.09 15.19
N GLY A 99 -3.39 0.32 13.98
CA GLY A 99 -1.99 0.49 13.62
C GLY A 99 -1.33 -0.72 12.97
N ASN A 100 -2.09 -1.69 12.51
CA ASN A 100 -1.56 -2.87 11.83
C ASN A 100 -1.48 -2.63 10.34
N LEU A 101 -0.35 -2.99 9.72
CA LEU A 101 -0.16 -2.80 8.29
C LEU A 101 -1.07 -3.73 7.50
N LEU A 102 -1.83 -3.18 6.56
CA LEU A 102 -2.76 -3.91 5.71
C LEU A 102 -2.39 -3.90 4.25
N TYR A 103 -1.67 -2.88 3.81
CA TYR A 103 -1.34 -2.70 2.40
C TYR A 103 -0.04 -1.93 2.26
N VAL A 104 0.75 -2.28 1.26
CA VAL A 104 1.93 -1.51 0.88
C VAL A 104 2.09 -1.60 -0.63
N THR A 105 2.51 -0.50 -1.27
CA THR A 105 2.86 -0.52 -2.69
C THR A 105 3.94 -1.59 -2.91
N PRO A 106 3.75 -2.50 -3.87
CA PRO A 106 4.64 -3.67 -4.02
C PRO A 106 5.96 -3.32 -4.71
N ASN A 107 6.69 -2.38 -4.14
CA ASN A 107 8.00 -1.99 -4.63
C ASN A 107 9.06 -2.78 -3.85
N PRO A 108 9.87 -3.62 -4.53
CA PRO A 108 10.82 -4.48 -3.82
C PRO A 108 11.92 -3.72 -3.10
N ASP A 109 12.10 -2.45 -3.38
CA ASP A 109 13.08 -1.62 -2.69
C ASP A 109 12.58 -1.16 -1.31
N TYR A 110 11.35 -1.48 -0.97
CA TYR A 110 10.72 -1.03 0.26
C TYR A 110 10.28 -2.22 1.11
N LEU A 111 9.39 -1.97 2.04
CA LEU A 111 9.05 -2.88 3.12
C LEU A 111 8.45 -4.21 2.67
N TYR A 112 7.75 -4.21 1.56
CA TYR A 112 6.95 -5.34 1.14
C TYR A 112 7.74 -6.64 0.98
N PHE A 113 8.95 -6.52 0.48
CA PHE A 113 9.74 -7.72 0.17
C PHE A 113 10.82 -8.05 1.21
N LYS A 114 10.71 -7.48 2.36
CA LYS A 114 11.73 -7.68 3.39
C LYS A 114 11.27 -8.55 4.53
#